data_e3ff3dc1778babbd523ecfc802e01012
#
_entry.id   e3ff3dc1778babbd523ecfc802e01012
#
_cell.length_a   1.000
_cell.length_b   1.000
_cell.length_c   1.000
_cell.angle_alpha   90.00
_cell.angle_beta   90.00
_cell.angle_gamma   90.00
#
_symmetry.space_group_name_H-M   'P 1'
#
loop_
_entity.id
_entity.type
_entity.pdbx_description
1 polymer ?
#
loop_
_entity_poly.entity_id
_entity_poly.type
_entity_poly.pdbx_seq_one_letter_code
_entity_poly.pdbx_strand_id
1 'polypeptide(L)'
;MRQRGDMACFHEPFGMAWYQGPDARAPRASDTKRPEATFEKIWDDIQAAAQSRPVFVKDMPHHTDHMWTDAFLDRITHSFLIRDPAKVLASLHRSYEKAGGFEGFEAHEISFGPQQALFDLLQSKGREAVVLDSDDLMESPAAMVKAYSEALGFPFIESALSWEPGSRSEVLWFDNNEEIWHASLRDSDGLKPIPRKYVDPASLPENLSKFHRQFRAHYEHLHAHRLKPDLVAA
;
A
#
# COMPACT_ATOMS: atom_id res chain seq x y z
N MET A 1 7.54 -0.85 -8.87
CA MET A 1 7.20 0.26 -9.80
C MET A 1 8.39 1.21 -9.99
N ARG A 2 9.02 1.70 -8.94
CA ARG A 2 10.15 2.65 -9.01
C ARG A 2 11.31 2.18 -9.91
N GLN A 3 11.69 0.90 -9.85
CA GLN A 3 12.77 0.32 -10.67
C GLN A 3 12.48 0.28 -12.18
N ARG A 4 11.25 0.53 -12.59
CA ARG A 4 10.91 0.62 -14.01
C ARG A 4 11.58 1.82 -14.71
N GLY A 5 11.75 2.93 -13.99
CA GLY A 5 12.36 4.16 -14.52
C GLY A 5 11.45 4.98 -15.46
N ASP A 6 10.36 4.41 -15.96
CA ASP A 6 9.42 5.03 -16.91
C ASP A 6 8.26 5.77 -16.24
N MET A 7 8.15 5.72 -14.91
CA MET A 7 7.08 6.34 -14.12
C MET A 7 7.62 7.29 -13.05
N ALA A 8 6.89 8.35 -12.74
CA ALA A 8 7.06 9.08 -11.49
C ALA A 8 6.38 8.30 -10.36
N CYS A 9 7.09 8.06 -9.25
CA CYS A 9 6.56 7.26 -8.15
C CYS A 9 6.49 8.09 -6.88
N PHE A 10 5.29 8.18 -6.30
CA PHE A 10 5.02 8.82 -5.02
C PHE A 10 4.73 7.74 -3.97
N HIS A 11 5.33 7.88 -2.80
CA HIS A 11 5.14 6.96 -1.68
C HIS A 11 4.40 7.66 -0.55
N GLU A 12 3.16 7.29 -0.32
CA GLU A 12 2.25 7.82 0.70
C GLU A 12 2.21 9.37 0.78
N PRO A 13 2.08 10.05 -0.37
CA PRO A 13 2.18 11.51 -0.38
C PRO A 13 1.09 12.17 0.48
N PHE A 14 -0.12 11.63 0.49
CA PHE A 14 -1.23 12.17 1.29
C PHE A 14 -1.07 11.91 2.80
N GLY A 15 -0.21 10.96 3.20
CA GLY A 15 0.11 10.74 4.60
C GLY A 15 0.70 11.99 5.27
N MET A 16 1.50 12.79 4.55
CA MET A 16 2.03 14.03 5.10
C MET A 16 0.91 15.03 5.44
N ALA A 17 -0.07 15.21 4.56
CA ALA A 17 -1.23 16.06 4.85
C ALA A 17 -2.08 15.47 5.98
N TRP A 18 -2.27 14.15 5.99
CA TRP A 18 -3.07 13.44 6.97
C TRP A 18 -2.56 13.58 8.41
N TYR A 19 -1.24 13.55 8.59
CA TYR A 19 -0.62 13.57 9.93
C TYR A 19 0.00 14.92 10.30
N GLN A 20 0.55 15.67 9.36
CA GLN A 20 1.40 16.84 9.62
C GLN A 20 0.92 18.13 8.99
N GLY A 21 -0.01 18.07 8.04
CA GLY A 21 -0.53 19.23 7.32
C GLY A 21 -1.39 20.16 8.17
N PRO A 22 -1.80 21.31 7.62
CA PRO A 22 -2.66 22.28 8.33
C PRO A 22 -4.04 21.70 8.64
N ASP A 23 -4.54 20.81 7.77
CA ASP A 23 -5.83 20.14 7.91
C ASP A 23 -5.66 18.66 8.36
N ALA A 24 -4.63 18.40 9.18
CA ALA A 24 -4.32 17.07 9.65
C ALA A 24 -5.51 16.41 10.37
N ARG A 25 -5.83 15.16 9.97
CA ARG A 25 -6.96 14.39 10.49
C ARG A 25 -6.57 13.45 11.63
N ALA A 26 -5.29 13.10 11.72
CA ALA A 26 -4.72 12.33 12.81
C ALA A 26 -3.37 12.93 13.25
N PRO A 27 -3.35 14.11 13.90
CA PRO A 27 -2.11 14.86 14.20
C PRO A 27 -1.26 14.24 15.31
N ARG A 28 -1.61 13.06 15.81
CA ARG A 28 -0.95 12.38 16.93
C ARG A 28 0.42 11.80 16.61
N ALA A 29 0.69 11.52 15.35
CA ALA A 29 1.82 10.70 14.98
C ALA A 29 3.16 11.47 15.00
N SER A 30 3.12 12.81 15.02
CA SER A 30 4.34 13.61 14.97
C SER A 30 4.08 15.03 15.49
N ASP A 31 5.04 15.58 16.24
CA ASP A 31 5.07 17.00 16.59
C ASP A 31 5.50 17.87 15.41
N THR A 32 6.02 17.27 14.35
CA THR A 32 6.40 17.97 13.12
C THR A 32 5.17 18.53 12.43
N LYS A 33 5.18 19.83 12.11
CA LYS A 33 4.14 20.48 11.32
C LYS A 33 4.71 20.85 9.95
N ARG A 34 3.90 20.62 8.92
CA ARG A 34 4.22 20.94 7.52
C ARG A 34 3.09 21.77 6.92
N PRO A 35 3.12 23.11 7.11
CA PRO A 35 2.06 23.99 6.60
C PRO A 35 1.85 23.90 5.08
N GLU A 36 2.90 23.50 4.35
CA GLU A 36 2.87 23.32 2.91
C GLU A 36 2.21 22.01 2.46
N ALA A 37 2.07 21.02 3.36
CA ALA A 37 1.51 19.71 3.03
C ALA A 37 -0.02 19.76 3.09
N THR A 38 -0.67 20.38 2.11
CA THR A 38 -2.12 20.34 1.92
C THR A 38 -2.52 19.23 0.97
N PHE A 39 -3.73 18.68 1.12
CA PHE A 39 -4.26 17.65 0.19
C PHE A 39 -4.34 18.19 -1.24
N GLU A 40 -4.74 19.43 -1.41
CA GLU A 40 -4.83 20.10 -2.70
C GLU A 40 -3.46 20.21 -3.38
N LYS A 41 -2.46 20.74 -2.68
CA LYS A 41 -1.12 20.86 -3.22
C LYS A 41 -0.51 19.52 -3.62
N ILE A 42 -0.66 18.51 -2.79
CA ILE A 42 -0.18 17.16 -3.10
C ILE A 42 -0.84 16.62 -4.35
N TRP A 43 -2.15 16.82 -4.49
CA TRP A 43 -2.88 16.41 -5.68
C TRP A 43 -2.43 17.17 -6.93
N ASP A 44 -2.20 18.48 -6.83
CA ASP A 44 -1.68 19.30 -7.93
C ASP A 44 -0.28 18.85 -8.35
N ASP A 45 0.60 18.55 -7.41
CA ASP A 45 1.95 18.04 -7.69
C ASP A 45 1.91 16.68 -8.44
N ILE A 46 1.01 15.78 -8.04
CA ILE A 46 0.77 14.51 -8.74
C ILE A 46 0.27 14.76 -10.17
N GLN A 47 -0.71 15.64 -10.35
CA GLN A 47 -1.24 15.99 -11.67
C GLN A 47 -0.18 16.66 -12.54
N ALA A 48 0.64 17.54 -11.99
CA ALA A 48 1.73 18.18 -12.71
C ALA A 48 2.76 17.14 -13.19
N ALA A 49 3.13 16.18 -12.35
CA ALA A 49 4.01 15.09 -12.75
C ALA A 49 3.41 14.25 -13.89
N ALA A 50 2.09 14.03 -13.88
CA ALA A 50 1.37 13.25 -14.88
C ALA A 50 1.33 13.93 -16.27
N GLN A 51 1.65 15.23 -16.38
CA GLN A 51 1.77 15.90 -17.68
C GLN A 51 3.01 15.44 -18.47
N SER A 52 4.04 14.93 -17.79
CA SER A 52 5.31 14.57 -18.42
C SER A 52 5.50 13.06 -18.60
N ARG A 53 4.95 12.25 -17.72
CA ARG A 53 5.09 10.78 -17.74
C ARG A 53 4.04 10.12 -16.87
N PRO A 54 3.79 8.80 -17.05
CA PRO A 54 2.91 8.05 -16.16
C PRO A 54 3.31 8.19 -14.69
N VAL A 55 2.32 8.26 -13.82
CA VAL A 55 2.52 8.40 -12.38
C VAL A 55 2.00 7.15 -11.66
N PHE A 56 2.77 6.65 -10.71
CA PHE A 56 2.36 5.62 -9.78
C PHE A 56 2.34 6.19 -8.35
N VAL A 57 1.19 6.13 -7.71
CA VAL A 57 1.03 6.55 -6.31
C VAL A 57 0.75 5.33 -5.45
N LYS A 58 1.58 5.08 -4.45
CA LYS A 58 1.27 4.15 -3.36
C LYS A 58 0.80 4.96 -2.17
N ASP A 59 -0.44 4.75 -1.76
CA ASP A 59 -0.98 5.43 -0.58
C ASP A 59 -1.92 4.52 0.22
N MET A 60 -2.32 4.98 1.39
CA MET A 60 -3.31 4.30 2.21
C MET A 60 -4.70 4.91 1.94
N PRO A 61 -5.73 4.10 1.66
CA PRO A 61 -7.06 4.61 1.31
C PRO A 61 -7.65 5.60 2.32
N HIS A 62 -7.40 5.41 3.62
CA HIS A 62 -7.90 6.31 4.65
C HIS A 62 -7.30 7.73 4.58
N HIS A 63 -6.14 7.90 3.95
CA HIS A 63 -5.56 9.25 3.74
C HIS A 63 -6.41 10.09 2.79
N THR A 64 -7.19 9.46 1.90
CA THR A 64 -7.91 10.15 0.82
C THR A 64 -9.42 9.92 0.83
N ASP A 65 -9.99 9.28 1.86
CA ASP A 65 -11.41 8.89 1.90
C ASP A 65 -12.38 10.06 1.68
N HIS A 66 -12.03 11.23 2.17
CA HIS A 66 -12.78 12.47 2.00
C HIS A 66 -12.68 13.09 0.58
N MET A 67 -11.76 12.57 -0.25
CA MET A 67 -11.52 13.05 -1.62
C MET A 67 -12.22 12.19 -2.69
N TRP A 68 -12.89 11.09 -2.35
CA TRP A 68 -13.45 10.12 -3.30
C TRP A 68 -14.67 10.66 -4.08
N THR A 69 -14.53 11.82 -4.65
CA THR A 69 -15.50 12.36 -5.62
C THR A 69 -15.31 11.71 -7.00
N ASP A 70 -16.32 11.77 -7.86
CA ASP A 70 -16.20 11.25 -9.24
C ASP A 70 -15.02 11.90 -9.98
N ALA A 71 -14.85 13.20 -9.81
CA ALA A 71 -13.76 13.94 -10.44
C ALA A 71 -12.36 13.47 -10.01
N PHE A 72 -12.20 13.06 -8.75
CA PHE A 72 -10.96 12.47 -8.25
C PHE A 72 -10.78 11.03 -8.74
N LEU A 73 -11.81 10.20 -8.61
CA LEU A 73 -11.75 8.80 -8.96
C LEU A 73 -11.55 8.57 -10.47
N ASP A 74 -12.09 9.43 -11.32
CA ASP A 74 -11.97 9.34 -12.79
C ASP A 74 -10.54 9.63 -13.30
N ARG A 75 -9.70 10.24 -12.47
CA ARG A 75 -8.32 10.57 -12.83
C ARG A 75 -7.32 9.45 -12.53
N ILE A 76 -7.79 8.36 -11.90
CA ILE A 76 -6.92 7.33 -11.33
C ILE A 76 -7.36 5.97 -11.84
N THR A 77 -6.41 5.15 -12.28
CA THR A 77 -6.60 3.70 -12.43
C THR A 77 -6.29 3.05 -11.09
N HIS A 78 -7.29 2.38 -10.52
CA HIS A 78 -7.21 1.89 -9.15
C HIS A 78 -6.66 0.47 -9.07
N SER A 79 -5.77 0.24 -8.10
CA SER A 79 -5.35 -1.10 -7.72
C SER A 79 -5.17 -1.21 -6.22
N PHE A 80 -5.36 -2.40 -5.69
CA PHE A 80 -5.30 -2.70 -4.26
C PHE A 80 -4.24 -3.78 -4.02
N LEU A 81 -3.31 -3.53 -3.11
CA LEU A 81 -2.44 -4.56 -2.57
C LEU A 81 -2.99 -5.00 -1.23
N ILE A 82 -3.41 -6.26 -1.15
CA ILE A 82 -3.95 -6.85 0.08
C ILE A 82 -2.97 -7.86 0.67
N ARG A 83 -3.12 -8.13 1.96
CA ARG A 83 -2.33 -9.14 2.67
C ARG A 83 -3.15 -9.76 3.80
N ASP A 84 -2.92 -11.04 4.08
CA ASP A 84 -3.57 -11.74 5.20
C ASP A 84 -3.44 -10.96 6.52
N PRO A 85 -4.56 -10.67 7.22
CA PRO A 85 -4.56 -9.86 8.43
C PRO A 85 -3.67 -10.40 9.55
N ALA A 86 -3.56 -11.73 9.71
CA ALA A 86 -2.67 -12.30 10.72
C ALA A 86 -1.21 -11.94 10.44
N LYS A 87 -0.80 -11.94 9.17
CA LYS A 87 0.55 -11.54 8.76
C LYS A 87 0.81 -10.06 8.94
N VAL A 88 -0.18 -9.21 8.61
CA VAL A 88 -0.09 -7.76 8.82
C VAL A 88 0.08 -7.45 10.30
N LEU A 89 -0.80 -7.99 11.14
CA LEU A 89 -0.79 -7.75 12.59
C LEU A 89 0.47 -8.30 13.26
N ALA A 90 0.92 -9.50 12.87
CA ALA A 90 2.17 -10.06 13.40
C ALA A 90 3.39 -9.22 12.96
N SER A 91 3.39 -8.67 11.75
CA SER A 91 4.47 -7.79 11.29
C SER A 91 4.46 -6.47 12.05
N LEU A 92 3.28 -5.87 12.18
CA LEU A 92 3.07 -4.61 12.89
C LEU A 92 3.48 -4.73 14.36
N HIS A 93 3.08 -5.80 15.04
CA HIS A 93 3.50 -6.06 16.42
C HIS A 93 5.02 -6.08 16.57
N ARG A 94 5.73 -6.79 15.68
CA ARG A 94 7.21 -6.82 15.71
C ARG A 94 7.83 -5.44 15.49
N SER A 95 7.23 -4.61 14.67
CA SER A 95 7.72 -3.25 14.42
C SER A 95 7.52 -2.35 15.65
N TYR A 96 6.37 -2.42 16.29
CA TYR A 96 6.12 -1.70 17.54
C TYR A 96 7.04 -2.14 18.66
N GLU A 97 7.29 -3.43 18.84
CA GLU A 97 8.25 -3.94 19.83
C GLU A 97 9.66 -3.34 19.60
N LYS A 98 10.08 -3.23 18.33
CA LYS A 98 11.35 -2.57 18.00
C LYS A 98 11.34 -1.06 18.26
N ALA A 99 10.19 -0.43 18.14
CA ALA A 99 10.01 1.00 18.38
C ALA A 99 9.86 1.37 19.87
N GLY A 100 9.93 0.39 20.78
CA GLY A 100 9.81 0.62 22.22
C GLY A 100 8.48 0.25 22.84
N GLY A 101 7.60 -0.37 22.09
CA GLY A 101 6.32 -0.92 22.54
C GLY A 101 5.11 -0.47 21.71
N PHE A 102 3.99 -1.14 21.96
CA PHE A 102 2.73 -0.88 21.28
C PHE A 102 1.92 0.22 21.98
N GLU A 103 1.82 1.37 21.37
CA GLU A 103 1.00 2.49 21.89
C GLU A 103 -0.47 2.44 21.40
N GLY A 104 -0.77 1.56 20.46
CA GLY A 104 -2.10 1.43 19.86
C GLY A 104 -2.22 2.08 18.49
N PHE A 105 -3.26 1.69 17.76
CA PHE A 105 -3.70 2.28 16.51
C PHE A 105 -5.22 2.22 16.41
N GLU A 106 -5.78 3.09 15.58
CA GLU A 106 -7.18 2.98 15.21
C GLU A 106 -7.34 1.98 14.05
N ALA A 107 -8.42 1.19 14.06
CA ALA A 107 -8.63 0.14 13.06
C ALA A 107 -8.59 0.66 11.61
N HIS A 108 -9.07 1.89 11.38
CA HIS A 108 -9.09 2.49 10.04
C HIS A 108 -7.69 2.82 9.51
N GLU A 109 -6.69 3.05 10.37
CA GLU A 109 -5.30 3.34 9.99
C GLU A 109 -4.59 2.13 9.38
N ILE A 110 -5.07 0.90 9.66
CA ILE A 110 -4.59 -0.32 9.00
C ILE A 110 -5.26 -0.53 7.64
N SER A 111 -6.26 0.28 7.33
CA SER A 111 -6.91 0.44 6.02
C SER A 111 -7.70 -0.76 5.47
N PHE A 112 -7.92 -1.86 6.17
CA PHE A 112 -8.75 -2.96 5.65
C PHE A 112 -10.18 -2.53 5.32
N GLY A 113 -10.84 -1.82 6.24
CA GLY A 113 -12.17 -1.23 6.00
C GLY A 113 -12.18 -0.20 4.89
N PRO A 114 -11.31 0.83 4.92
CA PRO A 114 -11.20 1.80 3.84
C PRO A 114 -10.85 1.19 2.47
N GLN A 115 -10.01 0.12 2.41
CA GLN A 115 -9.76 -0.60 1.15
C GLN A 115 -11.04 -1.19 0.57
N GLN A 116 -11.82 -1.91 1.38
CA GLN A 116 -13.10 -2.45 0.94
C GLN A 116 -14.06 -1.34 0.53
N ALA A 117 -14.20 -0.29 1.34
CA ALA A 117 -15.12 0.80 1.05
C ALA A 117 -14.83 1.48 -0.30
N LEU A 118 -13.54 1.72 -0.60
CA LEU A 118 -13.14 2.26 -1.89
C LEU A 118 -13.41 1.27 -3.03
N PHE A 119 -13.11 -0.01 -2.84
CA PHE A 119 -13.37 -1.05 -3.83
C PHE A 119 -14.86 -1.15 -4.15
N ASP A 120 -15.72 -1.23 -3.14
CA ASP A 120 -17.17 -1.32 -3.32
C ASP A 120 -17.75 -0.06 -3.98
N LEU A 121 -17.22 1.12 -3.63
CA LEU A 121 -17.59 2.37 -4.30
C LEU A 121 -17.23 2.34 -5.79
N LEU A 122 -16.04 1.87 -6.17
CA LEU A 122 -15.63 1.74 -7.56
C LEU A 122 -16.53 0.76 -8.31
N GLN A 123 -16.79 -0.41 -7.73
CA GLN A 123 -17.68 -1.40 -8.31
C GLN A 123 -19.11 -0.86 -8.52
N SER A 124 -19.66 -0.13 -7.54
CA SER A 124 -20.98 0.48 -7.64
C SER A 124 -21.11 1.50 -8.76
N LYS A 125 -19.98 2.08 -9.17
CA LYS A 125 -19.87 3.05 -10.27
C LYS A 125 -19.45 2.41 -11.60
N GLY A 126 -19.35 1.06 -11.66
CA GLY A 126 -18.90 0.34 -12.85
C GLY A 126 -17.44 0.59 -13.23
N ARG A 127 -16.61 1.01 -12.26
CA ARG A 127 -15.17 1.21 -12.45
C ARG A 127 -14.41 -0.06 -12.11
N GLU A 128 -13.49 -0.43 -12.98
CA GLU A 128 -12.62 -1.58 -12.75
C GLU A 128 -11.51 -1.22 -11.74
N ALA A 129 -11.13 -2.22 -10.95
CA ALA A 129 -10.02 -2.12 -10.03
C ALA A 129 -9.28 -3.45 -9.92
N VAL A 130 -7.95 -3.42 -9.93
CA VAL A 130 -7.12 -4.63 -9.83
C VAL A 130 -6.78 -4.90 -8.38
N VAL A 131 -7.08 -6.09 -7.89
CA VAL A 131 -6.70 -6.54 -6.55
C VAL A 131 -5.52 -7.50 -6.64
N LEU A 132 -4.43 -7.19 -5.96
CA LEU A 132 -3.21 -7.99 -5.90
C LEU A 132 -3.02 -8.51 -4.48
N ASP A 133 -2.95 -9.83 -4.31
CA ASP A 133 -2.59 -10.42 -3.02
C ASP A 133 -1.08 -10.53 -2.85
N SER A 134 -0.57 -10.11 -1.70
CA SER A 134 0.88 -10.08 -1.45
C SER A 134 1.50 -11.47 -1.33
N ASP A 135 0.73 -12.49 -0.94
CA ASP A 135 1.24 -13.86 -0.88
C ASP A 135 1.36 -14.45 -2.29
N ASP A 136 0.35 -14.25 -3.14
CA ASP A 136 0.40 -14.65 -4.55
C ASP A 136 1.55 -13.94 -5.27
N LEU A 137 1.72 -12.62 -4.99
CA LEU A 137 2.84 -11.85 -5.53
C LEU A 137 4.19 -12.43 -5.12
N MET A 138 4.37 -12.77 -3.85
CA MET A 138 5.66 -13.29 -3.36
C MET A 138 5.89 -14.75 -3.73
N GLU A 139 4.86 -15.52 -3.98
CA GLU A 139 4.96 -16.91 -4.44
C GLU A 139 5.39 -17.00 -5.91
N SER A 140 4.90 -16.08 -6.75
CA SER A 140 5.18 -16.06 -8.19
C SER A 140 5.41 -14.62 -8.70
N PRO A 141 6.50 -13.93 -8.31
CA PRO A 141 6.67 -12.49 -8.55
C PRO A 141 6.60 -12.10 -10.02
N ALA A 142 7.32 -12.80 -10.90
CA ALA A 142 7.37 -12.44 -12.31
C ALA A 142 6.01 -12.60 -12.99
N ALA A 143 5.31 -13.72 -12.74
CA ALA A 143 3.98 -13.97 -13.29
C ALA A 143 2.96 -12.95 -12.78
N MET A 144 2.97 -12.66 -11.48
CA MET A 144 2.04 -11.71 -10.88
C MET A 144 2.29 -10.27 -11.32
N VAL A 145 3.56 -9.82 -11.40
CA VAL A 145 3.86 -8.47 -11.90
C VAL A 145 3.55 -8.34 -13.38
N LYS A 146 3.75 -9.41 -14.17
CA LYS A 146 3.36 -9.43 -15.58
C LYS A 146 1.85 -9.29 -15.72
N ALA A 147 1.05 -10.11 -15.04
CA ALA A 147 -0.41 -10.05 -15.08
C ALA A 147 -0.94 -8.70 -14.57
N TYR A 148 -0.34 -8.14 -13.52
CA TYR A 148 -0.66 -6.81 -13.01
C TYR A 148 -0.37 -5.71 -14.04
N SER A 149 0.76 -5.81 -14.74
CA SER A 149 1.12 -4.86 -15.79
C SER A 149 0.11 -4.91 -16.94
N GLU A 150 -0.25 -6.12 -17.38
CA GLU A 150 -1.25 -6.34 -18.44
C GLU A 150 -2.63 -5.79 -18.05
N ALA A 151 -3.09 -6.09 -16.83
CA ALA A 151 -4.37 -5.61 -16.32
C ALA A 151 -4.46 -4.08 -16.22
N LEU A 152 -3.34 -3.41 -15.98
CA LEU A 152 -3.27 -1.94 -15.89
C LEU A 152 -2.80 -1.27 -17.20
N GLY A 153 -2.53 -2.04 -18.25
CA GLY A 153 -2.22 -1.50 -19.58
C GLY A 153 -0.82 -0.90 -19.73
N PHE A 154 0.17 -1.36 -18.97
CA PHE A 154 1.55 -0.91 -19.14
C PHE A 154 2.52 -2.09 -19.40
N PRO A 155 3.66 -1.89 -20.06
CA PRO A 155 4.60 -2.97 -20.39
C PRO A 155 5.17 -3.66 -19.14
N PHE A 156 5.30 -4.98 -19.16
CA PHE A 156 6.09 -5.71 -18.18
C PHE A 156 7.59 -5.45 -18.42
N ILE A 157 8.33 -5.11 -17.37
CA ILE A 157 9.79 -4.90 -17.40
C ILE A 157 10.41 -5.85 -16.37
N GLU A 158 10.96 -6.96 -16.84
CA GLU A 158 11.52 -8.02 -15.99
C GLU A 158 12.68 -7.50 -15.12
N SER A 159 13.56 -6.66 -15.67
CA SER A 159 14.67 -6.07 -14.92
C SER A 159 14.23 -5.20 -13.74
N ALA A 160 13.00 -4.74 -13.72
CA ALA A 160 12.44 -3.97 -12.60
C ALA A 160 12.07 -4.84 -11.38
N LEU A 161 12.22 -6.16 -11.47
CA LEU A 161 12.05 -7.07 -10.33
C LEU A 161 13.29 -7.15 -9.45
N SER A 162 14.41 -6.59 -9.87
CA SER A 162 15.68 -6.59 -9.13
C SER A 162 16.15 -5.18 -8.86
N TRP A 163 16.85 -4.97 -7.76
CA TRP A 163 17.43 -3.68 -7.38
C TRP A 163 18.61 -3.87 -6.42
N GLU A 164 19.46 -2.85 -6.33
CA GLU A 164 20.52 -2.81 -5.33
C GLU A 164 19.94 -2.56 -3.94
N PRO A 165 20.34 -3.34 -2.91
CA PRO A 165 19.98 -3.06 -1.53
C PRO A 165 20.43 -1.67 -1.08
N GLY A 166 19.74 -1.10 -0.11
CA GLY A 166 20.11 0.16 0.51
C GLY A 166 18.96 1.15 0.62
N SER A 167 19.21 2.20 1.39
CA SER A 167 18.27 3.31 1.57
C SER A 167 18.05 4.07 0.26
N ARG A 168 16.83 4.55 0.10
CA ARG A 168 16.39 5.32 -1.06
C ARG A 168 16.11 6.75 -0.63
N SER A 169 17.08 7.64 -0.82
CA SER A 169 16.97 9.06 -0.42
C SER A 169 15.83 9.80 -1.14
N GLU A 170 15.43 9.31 -2.31
CA GLU A 170 14.31 9.86 -3.07
C GLU A 170 12.93 9.46 -2.53
N VAL A 171 12.85 8.52 -1.60
CA VAL A 171 11.62 8.17 -0.87
C VAL A 171 11.52 9.05 0.36
N LEU A 172 10.48 9.85 0.44
CA LEU A 172 10.16 10.59 1.65
C LEU A 172 9.48 9.64 2.63
N TRP A 173 10.28 9.06 3.53
CA TRP A 173 9.76 8.24 4.60
C TRP A 173 9.15 9.11 5.69
N PHE A 174 7.99 8.71 6.18
CA PHE A 174 7.36 9.39 7.29
C PHE A 174 8.24 9.27 8.54
N ASP A 175 8.56 10.42 9.16
CA ASP A 175 9.39 10.53 10.38
C ASP A 175 10.80 9.88 10.32
N ASN A 176 11.37 9.68 9.14
CA ASN A 176 12.69 9.05 8.93
C ASN A 176 12.86 7.66 9.59
N ASN A 177 11.77 6.96 9.88
CA ASN A 177 11.75 5.66 10.56
C ASN A 177 11.91 4.46 9.60
N GLU A 178 12.71 4.62 8.53
CA GLU A 178 12.98 3.54 7.56
C GLU A 178 13.47 2.26 8.24
N GLU A 179 14.34 2.38 9.23
CA GLU A 179 14.95 1.23 9.91
C GLU A 179 13.94 0.37 10.67
N ILE A 180 12.90 0.97 11.21
CA ILE A 180 11.88 0.24 11.98
C ILE A 180 10.84 -0.39 11.05
N TRP A 181 10.31 0.41 10.12
CA TRP A 181 9.14 0.03 9.33
C TRP A 181 9.50 -0.63 7.99
N HIS A 182 10.66 -0.30 7.42
CA HIS A 182 11.02 -0.64 6.06
C HIS A 182 12.36 -1.38 5.93
N ALA A 183 12.97 -1.81 7.03
CA ALA A 183 14.26 -2.50 7.02
C ALA A 183 14.32 -3.69 6.05
N SER A 184 13.25 -4.53 6.02
CA SER A 184 13.19 -5.66 5.10
C SER A 184 13.16 -5.26 3.62
N LEU A 185 12.58 -4.11 3.29
CA LEU A 185 12.58 -3.57 1.93
C LEU A 185 13.94 -2.98 1.58
N ARG A 186 14.52 -2.21 2.50
CA ARG A 186 15.87 -1.64 2.35
C ARG A 186 16.92 -2.71 2.09
N ASP A 187 16.85 -3.80 2.85
CA ASP A 187 17.86 -4.88 2.80
C ASP A 187 17.59 -5.89 1.66
N SER A 188 16.47 -5.74 0.93
CA SER A 188 16.14 -6.60 -0.20
C SER A 188 16.86 -6.17 -1.48
N ASP A 189 17.04 -7.14 -2.39
CA ASP A 189 17.66 -6.96 -3.71
C ASP A 189 16.68 -7.31 -4.86
N GLY A 190 15.41 -7.46 -4.57
CA GLY A 190 14.38 -7.76 -5.57
C GLY A 190 13.17 -8.49 -5.03
N LEU A 191 12.22 -8.73 -5.92
CA LEU A 191 11.09 -9.62 -5.70
C LEU A 191 11.52 -11.05 -6.06
N LYS A 192 11.84 -11.85 -5.05
CA LYS A 192 12.21 -13.26 -5.18
C LYS A 192 11.10 -14.17 -4.70
N PRO A 193 10.90 -15.35 -5.32
CA PRO A 193 9.91 -16.29 -4.84
C PRO A 193 10.14 -16.67 -3.38
N ILE A 194 9.10 -16.50 -2.56
CA ILE A 194 9.09 -16.87 -1.16
C ILE A 194 7.90 -17.78 -0.92
N PRO A 195 8.10 -19.00 -0.39
CA PRO A 195 7.00 -19.90 -0.06
C PRO A 195 6.00 -19.25 0.89
N ARG A 196 4.72 -19.47 0.63
CA ARG A 196 3.64 -18.99 1.50
C ARG A 196 3.83 -19.52 2.91
N LYS A 197 3.86 -18.62 3.88
CA LYS A 197 3.94 -18.96 5.30
C LYS A 197 2.57 -18.74 5.95
N TYR A 198 2.15 -19.70 6.73
CA TYR A 198 0.98 -19.54 7.59
C TYR A 198 1.39 -18.81 8.89
N VAL A 199 0.55 -17.90 9.33
CA VAL A 199 0.62 -17.29 10.65
C VAL A 199 -0.65 -17.69 11.38
N ASP A 200 -0.52 -18.42 12.48
CA ASP A 200 -1.66 -18.80 13.30
C ASP A 200 -2.24 -17.56 13.98
N PRO A 201 -3.48 -17.17 13.71
CA PRO A 201 -4.11 -16.04 14.37
C PRO A 201 -4.18 -16.19 15.90
N ALA A 202 -4.18 -17.41 16.41
CA ALA A 202 -4.17 -17.66 17.85
C ALA A 202 -2.83 -17.29 18.52
N SER A 203 -1.76 -17.16 17.73
CA SER A 203 -0.45 -16.70 18.22
C SER A 203 -0.36 -15.18 18.38
N LEU A 204 -1.36 -14.42 17.91
CA LEU A 204 -1.38 -12.97 18.06
C LEU A 204 -1.65 -12.58 19.53
N PRO A 205 -1.02 -11.50 20.01
CA PRO A 205 -1.38 -10.90 21.29
C PRO A 205 -2.89 -10.61 21.39
N GLU A 206 -3.44 -10.74 22.59
CA GLU A 206 -4.89 -10.60 22.82
C GLU A 206 -5.45 -9.27 22.31
N ASN A 207 -4.71 -8.18 22.55
CA ASN A 207 -5.08 -6.84 22.08
C ASN A 207 -5.13 -6.71 20.54
N LEU A 208 -4.47 -7.60 19.80
CA LEU A 208 -4.49 -7.64 18.33
C LEU A 208 -5.50 -8.65 17.77
N SER A 209 -5.87 -9.67 18.53
CA SER A 209 -6.82 -10.69 18.09
C SER A 209 -8.19 -10.14 17.72
N LYS A 210 -8.65 -9.08 18.40
CA LYS A 210 -9.90 -8.38 18.06
C LYS A 210 -9.84 -7.75 16.65
N PHE A 211 -8.71 -7.18 16.30
CA PHE A 211 -8.49 -6.57 14.99
C PHE A 211 -8.42 -7.63 13.88
N HIS A 212 -7.78 -8.78 14.15
CA HIS A 212 -7.77 -9.89 13.20
C HIS A 212 -9.19 -10.31 12.81
N ARG A 213 -10.08 -10.51 13.78
CA ARG A 213 -11.49 -10.88 13.51
C ARG A 213 -12.22 -9.81 12.67
N GLN A 214 -11.98 -8.53 12.96
CA GLN A 214 -12.56 -7.42 12.21
C GLN A 214 -12.02 -7.36 10.77
N PHE A 215 -10.71 -7.48 10.59
CA PHE A 215 -10.07 -7.31 9.30
C PHE A 215 -10.26 -8.51 8.36
N ARG A 216 -10.51 -9.68 8.91
CA ARG A 216 -10.65 -10.91 8.14
C ARG A 216 -11.74 -10.83 7.09
N ALA A 217 -12.91 -10.33 7.44
CA ALA A 217 -14.04 -10.20 6.51
C ALA A 217 -13.71 -9.23 5.34
N HIS A 218 -13.07 -8.12 5.63
CA HIS A 218 -12.62 -7.15 4.61
C HIS A 218 -11.59 -7.76 3.65
N TYR A 219 -10.61 -8.48 4.21
CA TYR A 219 -9.61 -9.17 3.40
C TYR A 219 -10.24 -10.25 2.51
N GLU A 220 -11.10 -11.10 3.03
CA GLU A 220 -11.76 -12.18 2.29
C GLU A 220 -12.62 -11.63 1.15
N HIS A 221 -13.31 -10.52 1.37
CA HIS A 221 -14.07 -9.83 0.35
C HIS A 221 -13.19 -9.42 -0.84
N LEU A 222 -12.12 -8.68 -0.57
CA LEU A 222 -11.18 -8.26 -1.63
C LEU A 222 -10.43 -9.44 -2.24
N HIS A 223 -10.04 -10.43 -1.45
CA HIS A 223 -9.32 -11.61 -1.90
C HIS A 223 -10.13 -12.46 -2.89
N ALA A 224 -11.46 -12.47 -2.78
CA ALA A 224 -12.33 -13.13 -3.75
C ALA A 224 -12.21 -12.50 -5.16
N HIS A 225 -11.86 -11.23 -5.26
CA HIS A 225 -11.70 -10.46 -6.50
C HIS A 225 -10.24 -10.32 -6.96
N ARG A 226 -9.30 -11.01 -6.29
CA ARG A 226 -7.89 -10.85 -6.60
C ARG A 226 -7.51 -11.35 -7.98
N LEU A 227 -6.53 -10.71 -8.56
CA LEU A 227 -5.90 -11.13 -9.81
C LEU A 227 -5.35 -12.56 -9.67
N LYS A 228 -5.67 -13.38 -10.64
CA LYS A 228 -5.13 -14.75 -10.77
C LYS A 228 -4.46 -14.80 -12.12
N PRO A 229 -3.12 -14.82 -12.18
CA PRO A 229 -2.44 -14.99 -13.45
C PRO A 229 -2.82 -16.38 -14.02
N ASP A 230 -3.02 -16.44 -15.32
CA ASP A 230 -3.06 -17.72 -15.99
C ASP A 230 -1.69 -18.36 -15.81
N LEU A 231 -1.57 -19.28 -14.87
CA LEU A 231 -0.38 -20.11 -14.73
C LEU A 231 -0.36 -20.99 -15.98
N VAL A 232 0.35 -20.53 -17.00
CA VAL A 232 0.70 -21.39 -18.14
C VAL A 232 1.46 -22.56 -17.53
N ALA A 233 0.84 -23.73 -17.60
CA ALA A 233 1.48 -24.97 -17.16
C ALA A 233 2.84 -25.09 -17.86
N ALA A 234 3.91 -25.07 -17.06
CA ALA A 234 5.27 -25.24 -17.52
C ALA A 234 5.50 -26.67 -17.99
#